data_8bcc2ed7a7d164f9e1f7ded41ac750da
#
_entry.id   8bcc2ed7a7d164f9e1f7ded41ac750da
#
_cell.length_a   1.000
_cell.length_b   1.000
_cell.length_c   1.000
_cell.angle_alpha   90.00
_cell.angle_beta   90.00
_cell.angle_gamma   90.00
#
_symmetry.space_group_name_H-M   'P 1'
#
loop_
_entity.id
_entity.type
_entity.pdbx_description
1 polymer ?
#
loop_
_entity_poly.entity_id
_entity_poly.type
_entity_poly.pdbx_seq_one_letter_code
_entity_poly.pdbx_strand_id
1 'polypeptide(L)'
;MKTLVAAFVLALGFAAVALRAQNEPNLIPDVVDPAKLIPILPEAPTGWTAEKAEGSSDDVGGFKITNVHRDYRKGEAAEAPTAAISILDAVANPDYVEATTGAWNQASETAEGYGKPVTIDGNPGREDYDKERKQASLWVMVAKRYFVEIELQNQEPKELQEWIKRVDLKKLAEIKK
;
A
#
# COMPACT_ATOMS: atom_id res chain seq x y z
N MET A 1 80.73 14.02 6.92
CA MET A 1 80.77 12.53 6.97
C MET A 1 79.60 12.10 7.86
N LYS A 2 78.73 11.22 7.35
CA LYS A 2 77.71 10.41 8.11
C LYS A 2 76.48 11.24 8.54
N THR A 3 75.25 10.98 8.28
CA THR A 3 74.55 9.87 7.64
C THR A 3 73.11 10.34 7.41
N LEU A 4 72.65 10.24 6.21
CA LEU A 4 71.26 10.44 5.82
C LEU A 4 70.73 9.07 5.42
N VAL A 5 69.97 8.41 6.29
CA VAL A 5 69.08 7.30 5.95
C VAL A 5 68.04 7.17 7.08
N ALA A 6 66.82 7.42 6.77
CA ALA A 6 65.65 6.76 7.35
C ALA A 6 64.45 7.74 7.40
N ALA A 7 63.69 7.79 6.34
CA ALA A 7 62.26 8.21 6.40
C ALA A 7 61.60 7.87 5.07
N PHE A 8 61.40 6.59 4.78
CA PHE A 8 60.54 6.19 3.64
C PHE A 8 59.95 4.81 3.87
N VAL A 9 59.09 4.69 4.89
CA VAL A 9 58.12 3.57 5.00
C VAL A 9 57.00 4.03 5.93
N LEU A 10 56.00 4.69 5.45
CA LEU A 10 54.66 4.77 6.08
C LEU A 10 53.65 5.52 5.16
N ALA A 11 53.37 4.97 3.99
CA ALA A 11 52.32 5.51 3.13
C ALA A 11 51.66 4.43 2.25
N LEU A 12 51.48 3.22 2.76
CA LEU A 12 50.83 2.12 2.01
C LEU A 12 49.80 1.33 2.81
N GLY A 13 49.17 1.95 3.80
CA GLY A 13 48.20 1.28 4.68
C GLY A 13 46.76 1.79 4.65
N PHE A 14 46.39 2.80 3.84
CA PHE A 14 45.06 3.41 3.90
C PHE A 14 44.20 3.28 2.64
N ALA A 15 44.57 2.53 1.65
CA ALA A 15 43.81 2.40 0.40
C ALA A 15 42.94 1.13 0.30
N ALA A 16 42.83 0.32 1.34
CA ALA A 16 42.14 -0.99 1.24
C ALA A 16 40.78 -1.04 1.98
N VAL A 17 40.32 0.03 2.61
CA VAL A 17 39.04 0.01 3.37
C VAL A 17 37.87 0.70 2.62
N ALA A 18 38.15 1.44 1.56
CA ALA A 18 37.12 2.21 0.84
C ALA A 18 36.38 1.45 -0.30
N LEU A 19 36.71 0.20 -0.57
CA LEU A 19 36.13 -0.56 -1.70
C LEU A 19 35.10 -1.64 -1.31
N ARG A 20 34.62 -1.66 -0.08
CA ARG A 20 33.60 -2.66 0.35
C ARG A 20 32.19 -2.09 0.57
N ALA A 21 31.97 -0.81 0.28
CA ALA A 21 30.65 -0.19 0.49
C ALA A 21 29.79 -0.06 -0.80
N GLN A 22 30.16 -0.70 -1.89
CA GLN A 22 29.45 -0.57 -3.17
C GLN A 22 29.15 -1.91 -3.79
N ASN A 23 28.32 -2.72 -3.19
CA ASN A 23 27.58 -3.79 -3.86
C ASN A 23 26.89 -4.69 -2.82
N GLU A 24 26.14 -4.12 -1.89
CA GLU A 24 24.99 -4.86 -1.42
C GLU A 24 23.93 -4.68 -2.52
N PRO A 25 23.47 -5.74 -3.19
CA PRO A 25 22.34 -5.61 -4.07
C PRO A 25 21.20 -5.06 -3.21
N ASN A 26 20.68 -3.90 -3.59
CA ASN A 26 19.49 -3.37 -2.98
C ASN A 26 18.38 -4.37 -3.33
N LEU A 27 18.20 -5.36 -2.46
CA LEU A 27 17.19 -6.41 -2.62
C LEU A 27 15.83 -5.77 -2.36
N ILE A 28 15.35 -5.02 -3.36
CA ILE A 28 13.96 -4.55 -3.37
C ILE A 28 13.11 -5.83 -3.33
N PRO A 29 12.28 -6.00 -2.29
CA PRO A 29 11.44 -7.17 -2.20
C PRO A 29 10.54 -7.25 -3.43
N ASP A 30 10.36 -8.45 -3.94
CA ASP A 30 9.49 -8.67 -5.10
C ASP A 30 8.02 -8.73 -4.68
N VAL A 31 7.12 -8.34 -5.56
CA VAL A 31 5.67 -8.38 -5.33
C VAL A 31 5.16 -9.82 -5.30
N VAL A 32 4.04 -10.06 -4.63
CA VAL A 32 3.41 -11.38 -4.57
C VAL A 32 2.52 -11.63 -5.78
N ASP A 33 2.31 -12.91 -6.10
CA ASP A 33 1.37 -13.35 -7.12
C ASP A 33 -0.08 -12.95 -6.74
N PRO A 34 -0.89 -12.42 -7.67
CA PRO A 34 -2.30 -12.09 -7.44
C PRO A 34 -3.11 -13.23 -6.81
N ALA A 35 -2.81 -14.48 -7.16
CA ALA A 35 -3.50 -15.65 -6.61
C ALA A 35 -3.36 -15.79 -5.09
N LYS A 36 -2.33 -15.17 -4.47
CA LYS A 36 -2.18 -15.13 -3.01
C LYS A 36 -3.03 -14.03 -2.36
N LEU A 37 -3.34 -12.95 -3.09
CA LEU A 37 -4.10 -11.80 -2.58
C LEU A 37 -5.62 -11.95 -2.82
N ILE A 38 -6.04 -12.55 -3.93
CA ILE A 38 -7.46 -12.76 -4.26
C ILE A 38 -8.25 -13.39 -3.08
N PRO A 39 -7.73 -14.41 -2.34
CA PRO A 39 -8.46 -14.99 -1.21
C PRO A 39 -8.61 -14.08 0.02
N ILE A 40 -8.02 -12.89 0.01
CA ILE A 40 -8.19 -11.87 1.06
C ILE A 40 -9.41 -10.99 0.77
N LEU A 41 -9.81 -10.87 -0.50
CA LEU A 41 -11.02 -10.13 -0.88
C LEU A 41 -12.26 -10.85 -0.34
N PRO A 42 -13.13 -10.17 0.43
CA PRO A 42 -14.24 -10.81 1.10
C PRO A 42 -15.32 -11.32 0.14
N GLU A 43 -16.10 -12.28 0.58
CA GLU A 43 -17.34 -12.65 -0.10
C GLU A 43 -18.43 -11.60 0.12
N ALA A 44 -19.42 -11.56 -0.79
CA ALA A 44 -20.52 -10.59 -0.72
C ALA A 44 -21.30 -10.75 0.61
N PRO A 45 -21.57 -9.64 1.32
CA PRO A 45 -22.46 -9.67 2.47
C PRO A 45 -23.90 -10.06 2.07
N THR A 46 -24.70 -10.44 3.05
CA THR A 46 -26.13 -10.73 2.80
C THR A 46 -26.84 -9.56 2.13
N GLY A 47 -27.52 -9.84 1.03
CA GLY A 47 -28.24 -8.84 0.23
C GLY A 47 -27.36 -8.06 -0.76
N TRP A 48 -26.10 -8.44 -0.90
CA TRP A 48 -25.18 -7.92 -1.91
C TRP A 48 -24.84 -9.01 -2.91
N THR A 49 -24.48 -8.61 -4.12
CA THR A 49 -23.83 -9.44 -5.13
C THR A 49 -22.38 -8.98 -5.25
N ALA A 50 -21.49 -9.91 -5.58
CA ALA A 50 -20.10 -9.59 -5.87
C ALA A 50 -19.75 -10.06 -7.27
N GLU A 51 -18.94 -9.27 -7.96
CA GLU A 51 -18.31 -9.69 -9.21
C GLU A 51 -17.19 -10.68 -8.92
N LYS A 52 -16.69 -11.32 -9.98
CA LYS A 52 -15.51 -12.18 -9.86
C LYS A 52 -14.30 -11.32 -9.49
N ALA A 53 -13.58 -11.76 -8.45
CA ALA A 53 -12.32 -11.11 -8.10
C ALA A 53 -11.33 -11.22 -9.27
N GLU A 54 -10.65 -10.13 -9.58
CA GLU A 54 -9.64 -10.02 -10.62
C GLU A 54 -8.30 -9.59 -10.05
N GLY A 55 -7.22 -9.89 -10.77
CA GLY A 55 -5.89 -9.47 -10.33
C GLY A 55 -4.89 -9.48 -11.46
N SER A 56 -3.93 -8.54 -11.39
CA SER A 56 -2.80 -8.42 -12.31
C SER A 56 -1.50 -8.16 -11.56
N SER A 57 -0.39 -8.47 -12.23
CA SER A 57 0.94 -8.02 -11.84
C SER A 57 1.56 -7.33 -13.03
N ASP A 58 2.04 -6.12 -12.83
CA ASP A 58 2.62 -5.28 -13.86
C ASP A 58 4.08 -4.95 -13.52
N ASP A 59 4.94 -4.94 -14.53
CA ASP A 59 6.32 -4.46 -14.47
C ASP A 59 6.54 -3.47 -15.62
N VAL A 60 6.48 -2.18 -15.32
CA VAL A 60 6.65 -1.12 -16.29
C VAL A 60 7.87 -0.29 -15.91
N GLY A 61 8.99 -0.52 -16.62
CA GLY A 61 10.22 0.23 -16.41
C GLY A 61 10.83 0.07 -15.01
N GLY A 62 10.64 -1.10 -14.39
CA GLY A 62 11.11 -1.38 -13.03
C GLY A 62 10.11 -1.01 -11.94
N PHE A 63 8.97 -0.43 -12.28
CA PHE A 63 7.85 -0.21 -11.37
C PHE A 63 7.01 -1.48 -11.33
N LYS A 64 7.20 -2.28 -10.27
CA LYS A 64 6.51 -3.55 -10.09
C LYS A 64 5.39 -3.41 -9.08
N ILE A 65 4.19 -3.78 -9.47
CA ILE A 65 3.01 -3.83 -8.61
C ILE A 65 2.21 -5.10 -8.85
N THR A 66 1.51 -5.55 -7.83
CA THR A 66 0.42 -6.52 -7.97
C THR A 66 -0.84 -5.87 -7.41
N ASN A 67 -1.91 -5.90 -8.19
CA ASN A 67 -3.21 -5.42 -7.77
C ASN A 67 -4.24 -6.53 -7.87
N VAL A 68 -5.14 -6.61 -6.89
CA VAL A 68 -6.36 -7.42 -6.96
C VAL A 68 -7.55 -6.58 -6.53
N HIS A 69 -8.70 -6.78 -7.16
CA HIS A 69 -9.91 -6.04 -6.81
C HIS A 69 -11.17 -6.88 -6.94
N ARG A 70 -12.23 -6.43 -6.29
CA ARG A 70 -13.56 -7.02 -6.39
C ARG A 70 -14.62 -5.95 -6.16
N ASP A 71 -15.61 -5.93 -7.03
CA ASP A 71 -16.76 -5.02 -6.95
C ASP A 71 -17.96 -5.71 -6.32
N TYR A 72 -18.76 -4.91 -5.61
CA TYR A 72 -19.96 -5.35 -4.89
C TYR A 72 -21.11 -4.38 -5.16
N ARG A 73 -22.32 -4.92 -5.26
CA ARG A 73 -23.51 -4.13 -5.54
C ARG A 73 -24.72 -4.62 -4.73
N LYS A 74 -25.51 -3.68 -4.22
CA LYS A 74 -26.74 -3.99 -3.47
C LYS A 74 -27.97 -3.66 -4.30
N GLY A 75 -28.49 -4.66 -5.02
CA GLY A 75 -29.64 -4.48 -5.92
C GLY A 75 -29.27 -3.96 -7.29
N GLU A 76 -30.26 -3.70 -8.15
CA GLU A 76 -30.08 -3.44 -9.59
C GLU A 76 -30.41 -1.99 -10.01
N ALA A 77 -30.90 -1.16 -9.10
CA ALA A 77 -31.23 0.24 -9.40
C ALA A 77 -29.97 1.01 -9.87
N ALA A 78 -30.13 2.00 -10.74
CA ALA A 78 -29.01 2.79 -11.26
C ALA A 78 -28.18 3.42 -10.13
N GLU A 79 -28.84 3.89 -9.06
CA GLU A 79 -28.22 4.49 -7.88
C GLU A 79 -28.07 3.50 -6.71
N ALA A 80 -28.07 2.19 -7.00
CA ALA A 80 -27.87 1.19 -5.96
C ALA A 80 -26.51 1.41 -5.26
N PRO A 81 -26.43 1.15 -3.93
CA PRO A 81 -25.17 1.17 -3.22
C PRO A 81 -24.13 0.25 -3.84
N THR A 82 -22.92 0.72 -4.04
CA THR A 82 -21.79 -0.10 -4.50
C THR A 82 -20.63 0.02 -3.54
N ALA A 83 -19.79 -0.99 -3.53
CA ALA A 83 -18.49 -0.99 -2.87
C ALA A 83 -17.46 -1.62 -3.80
N ALA A 84 -16.24 -1.14 -3.76
CA ALA A 84 -15.08 -1.77 -4.40
C ALA A 84 -14.00 -1.98 -3.34
N ILE A 85 -13.32 -3.12 -3.38
CA ILE A 85 -12.17 -3.40 -2.51
C ILE A 85 -10.99 -3.76 -3.39
N SER A 86 -9.90 -3.02 -3.24
CA SER A 86 -8.63 -3.27 -3.91
C SER A 86 -7.52 -3.56 -2.89
N ILE A 87 -6.59 -4.44 -3.25
CA ILE A 87 -5.36 -4.67 -2.50
C ILE A 87 -4.20 -4.53 -3.47
N LEU A 88 -3.32 -3.56 -3.19
CA LEU A 88 -2.14 -3.27 -3.98
C LEU A 88 -0.88 -3.68 -3.21
N ASP A 89 -0.07 -4.57 -3.76
CA ASP A 89 1.29 -4.84 -3.28
C ASP A 89 2.26 -3.87 -3.96
N ALA A 90 2.72 -2.88 -3.22
CA ALA A 90 3.62 -1.83 -3.69
C ALA A 90 5.03 -1.92 -3.09
N VAL A 91 5.40 -3.05 -2.46
CA VAL A 91 6.67 -3.22 -1.74
C VAL A 91 7.90 -2.95 -2.60
N ALA A 92 7.82 -3.18 -3.90
CA ALA A 92 8.89 -2.93 -4.84
C ALA A 92 9.09 -1.43 -5.18
N ASN A 93 8.20 -0.55 -4.69
CA ASN A 93 8.18 0.87 -5.02
C ASN A 93 8.11 1.75 -3.76
N PRO A 94 9.18 1.82 -2.96
CA PRO A 94 9.19 2.55 -1.69
C PRO A 94 8.88 4.05 -1.86
N ASP A 95 9.33 4.68 -2.92
CA ASP A 95 9.04 6.09 -3.20
C ASP A 95 7.55 6.34 -3.46
N TYR A 96 6.87 5.41 -4.13
CA TYR A 96 5.43 5.47 -4.32
C TYR A 96 4.68 5.33 -2.98
N VAL A 97 5.13 4.41 -2.13
CA VAL A 97 4.57 4.22 -0.78
C VAL A 97 4.72 5.50 0.04
N GLU A 98 5.91 6.11 0.06
CA GLU A 98 6.18 7.34 0.80
C GLU A 98 5.35 8.51 0.26
N ALA A 99 5.32 8.71 -1.05
CA ALA A 99 4.54 9.77 -1.68
C ALA A 99 3.03 9.64 -1.38
N THR A 100 2.49 8.42 -1.44
CA THR A 100 1.06 8.16 -1.18
C THR A 100 0.72 8.40 0.29
N THR A 101 1.54 7.92 1.23
CA THR A 101 1.25 8.02 2.67
C THR A 101 1.63 9.38 3.27
N GLY A 102 2.49 10.15 2.60
CA GLY A 102 3.03 11.41 3.11
C GLY A 102 1.97 12.47 3.45
N ALA A 103 0.85 12.49 2.70
CA ALA A 103 -0.25 13.43 2.92
C ALA A 103 -1.32 12.92 3.91
N TRP A 104 -1.23 11.66 4.39
CA TRP A 104 -2.28 11.07 5.21
C TRP A 104 -2.45 11.70 6.59
N ASN A 105 -1.41 12.37 7.10
CA ASN A 105 -1.46 13.06 8.40
C ASN A 105 -2.23 14.40 8.35
N GLN A 106 -2.62 14.86 7.16
CA GLN A 106 -3.34 16.11 7.00
C GLN A 106 -4.84 15.86 7.06
N ALA A 107 -5.54 16.60 7.94
CA ALA A 107 -6.98 16.63 7.97
C ALA A 107 -7.49 17.85 7.20
N SER A 108 -8.60 17.68 6.50
CA SER A 108 -9.32 18.75 5.83
C SER A 108 -10.83 18.56 6.03
N GLU A 109 -11.55 19.65 6.17
CA GLU A 109 -13.02 19.64 6.26
C GLU A 109 -13.56 20.87 5.54
N THR A 110 -14.53 20.64 4.66
CA THR A 110 -15.22 21.67 3.87
C THR A 110 -16.72 21.40 3.89
N ALA A 111 -17.51 22.29 3.28
CA ALA A 111 -18.94 22.06 3.09
C ALA A 111 -19.22 20.82 2.22
N GLU A 112 -18.32 20.56 1.27
CA GLU A 112 -18.41 19.48 0.27
C GLU A 112 -17.96 18.12 0.79
N GLY A 113 -17.14 18.08 1.88
CA GLY A 113 -16.65 16.81 2.39
C GLY A 113 -15.51 16.94 3.40
N TYR A 114 -14.83 15.84 3.67
CA TYR A 114 -13.68 15.80 4.56
C TYR A 114 -12.65 14.77 4.12
N GLY A 115 -11.42 14.94 4.58
CA GLY A 115 -10.37 13.96 4.58
C GLY A 115 -9.67 13.96 5.94
N LYS A 116 -9.42 12.78 6.50
CA LYS A 116 -8.82 12.66 7.85
C LYS A 116 -7.93 11.43 7.98
N PRO A 117 -6.87 11.52 8.81
CA PRO A 117 -6.11 10.34 9.20
C PRO A 117 -6.99 9.41 10.05
N VAL A 118 -6.77 8.09 9.87
CA VAL A 118 -7.39 7.03 10.66
C VAL A 118 -6.37 5.97 11.05
N THR A 119 -6.71 5.14 12.02
CA THR A 119 -5.92 3.95 12.37
C THR A 119 -6.86 2.75 12.47
N ILE A 120 -6.60 1.72 11.67
CA ILE A 120 -7.38 0.49 11.61
C ILE A 120 -6.53 -0.68 12.07
N ASP A 121 -6.87 -1.29 13.17
CA ASP A 121 -6.12 -2.41 13.79
C ASP A 121 -4.60 -2.13 13.90
N GLY A 122 -4.25 -0.89 14.27
CA GLY A 122 -2.87 -0.44 14.39
C GLY A 122 -2.19 -0.05 13.08
N ASN A 123 -2.85 -0.18 11.94
CA ASN A 123 -2.35 0.21 10.64
C ASN A 123 -2.76 1.65 10.32
N PRO A 124 -1.85 2.52 9.84
CA PRO A 124 -2.19 3.88 9.45
C PRO A 124 -3.05 3.88 8.18
N GLY A 125 -3.93 4.86 8.09
CA GLY A 125 -4.82 5.01 6.95
C GLY A 125 -5.34 6.43 6.80
N ARG A 126 -6.16 6.61 5.78
CA ARG A 126 -6.86 7.84 5.46
C ARG A 126 -8.29 7.54 5.04
N GLU A 127 -9.23 8.32 5.56
CA GLU A 127 -10.64 8.30 5.18
C GLU A 127 -10.98 9.63 4.51
N ASP A 128 -11.59 9.56 3.33
CA ASP A 128 -12.09 10.72 2.60
C ASP A 128 -13.57 10.53 2.28
N TYR A 129 -14.34 11.63 2.27
CA TYR A 129 -15.76 11.64 1.93
C TYR A 129 -16.12 12.86 1.10
N ASP A 130 -16.72 12.63 -0.04
CA ASP A 130 -17.34 13.64 -0.91
C ASP A 130 -18.87 13.55 -0.77
N LYS A 131 -19.48 14.60 -0.21
CA LYS A 131 -20.92 14.67 0.07
C LYS A 131 -21.74 14.83 -1.20
N GLU A 132 -21.24 15.56 -2.19
CA GLU A 132 -21.94 15.82 -3.44
C GLU A 132 -22.06 14.54 -4.26
N ARG A 133 -20.95 13.81 -4.35
CA ARG A 133 -20.89 12.53 -5.07
C ARG A 133 -21.41 11.36 -4.26
N LYS A 134 -21.63 11.52 -2.95
CA LYS A 134 -21.91 10.43 -2.00
C LYS A 134 -20.87 9.30 -2.11
N GLN A 135 -19.62 9.69 -2.23
CA GLN A 135 -18.49 8.77 -2.36
C GLN A 135 -17.64 8.83 -1.10
N ALA A 136 -17.37 7.68 -0.51
CA ALA A 136 -16.45 7.55 0.60
C ALA A 136 -15.30 6.62 0.22
N SER A 137 -14.09 6.93 0.65
CA SER A 137 -12.93 6.04 0.48
C SER A 137 -12.16 5.87 1.77
N LEU A 138 -11.57 4.68 1.93
CA LEU A 138 -10.70 4.32 3.03
C LEU A 138 -9.45 3.66 2.46
N TRP A 139 -8.30 4.24 2.75
CA TRP A 139 -6.98 3.67 2.47
C TRP A 139 -6.34 3.20 3.76
N VAL A 140 -5.76 1.99 3.76
CA VAL A 140 -5.04 1.43 4.92
C VAL A 140 -3.72 0.84 4.44
N MET A 141 -2.60 1.22 5.09
CA MET A 141 -1.28 0.65 4.81
C MET A 141 -0.98 -0.51 5.75
N VAL A 142 -0.93 -1.72 5.22
CA VAL A 142 -0.68 -2.95 5.98
C VAL A 142 0.75 -3.41 5.79
N ALA A 143 1.46 -3.66 6.90
CA ALA A 143 2.83 -4.16 6.95
C ALA A 143 3.85 -3.32 6.13
N LYS A 144 3.60 -2.02 5.92
CA LYS A 144 4.39 -1.12 5.05
C LYS A 144 4.58 -1.67 3.62
N ARG A 145 3.62 -2.43 3.16
CA ARG A 145 3.68 -3.16 1.89
C ARG A 145 2.40 -3.07 1.09
N TYR A 146 1.27 -3.34 1.74
CA TYR A 146 -0.01 -3.43 1.07
C TYR A 146 -0.85 -2.19 1.31
N PHE A 147 -1.35 -1.60 0.24
CA PHE A 147 -2.48 -0.68 0.33
C PHE A 147 -3.78 -1.49 0.21
N VAL A 148 -4.66 -1.35 1.19
CA VAL A 148 -6.04 -1.78 1.09
C VAL A 148 -6.87 -0.54 0.87
N GLU A 149 -7.60 -0.49 -0.24
CA GLU A 149 -8.53 0.56 -0.58
C GLU A 149 -9.95 0.04 -0.56
N ILE A 150 -10.85 0.79 0.04
CA ILE A 150 -12.28 0.56 -0.01
C ILE A 150 -12.93 1.83 -0.54
N GLU A 151 -13.67 1.72 -1.62
CA GLU A 151 -14.49 2.80 -2.17
C GLU A 151 -15.97 2.45 -2.02
N LEU A 152 -16.76 3.41 -1.54
CA LEU A 152 -18.21 3.29 -1.42
C LEU A 152 -18.89 4.36 -2.26
N GLN A 153 -19.93 3.98 -2.97
CA GLN A 153 -20.79 4.89 -3.69
C GLN A 153 -22.23 4.74 -3.21
N ASN A 154 -22.94 5.88 -3.02
CA ASN A 154 -24.30 5.94 -2.54
C ASN A 154 -24.50 5.27 -1.16
N GLN A 155 -23.51 5.42 -0.29
CA GLN A 155 -23.53 4.92 1.08
C GLN A 155 -23.03 6.00 2.05
N GLU A 156 -23.37 5.82 3.34
CA GLU A 156 -22.83 6.67 4.40
C GLU A 156 -21.36 6.28 4.69
N PRO A 157 -20.47 7.25 4.97
CA PRO A 157 -19.05 6.97 5.20
C PRO A 157 -18.80 6.03 6.38
N LYS A 158 -19.70 5.95 7.37
CA LYS A 158 -19.62 4.98 8.47
C LYS A 158 -19.60 3.53 8.01
N GLU A 159 -20.14 3.21 6.84
CA GLU A 159 -20.15 1.86 6.28
C GLU A 159 -18.73 1.39 5.88
N LEU A 160 -17.75 2.30 5.69
CA LEU A 160 -16.34 1.94 5.50
C LEU A 160 -15.83 1.03 6.63
N GLN A 161 -16.26 1.29 7.88
CA GLN A 161 -15.88 0.47 9.03
C GLN A 161 -16.46 -0.95 8.96
N GLU A 162 -17.64 -1.12 8.38
CA GLU A 162 -18.25 -2.45 8.23
C GLU A 162 -17.59 -3.23 7.07
N TRP A 163 -17.14 -2.54 6.05
CA TRP A 163 -16.42 -3.15 4.94
C TRP A 163 -15.00 -3.56 5.32
N ILE A 164 -14.22 -2.69 6.00
CA ILE A 164 -12.84 -3.03 6.37
C ILE A 164 -12.76 -4.20 7.35
N LYS A 165 -13.73 -4.39 8.24
CA LYS A 165 -13.82 -5.54 9.14
C LYS A 165 -13.93 -6.89 8.41
N ARG A 166 -14.33 -6.90 7.15
CA ARG A 166 -14.43 -8.10 6.31
C ARG A 166 -13.11 -8.50 5.69
N VAL A 167 -12.14 -7.59 5.65
CA VAL A 167 -10.79 -7.85 5.13
C VAL A 167 -9.92 -8.35 6.28
N ASP A 168 -9.33 -9.52 6.13
CA ASP A 168 -8.40 -10.08 7.14
C ASP A 168 -7.02 -9.41 7.00
N LEU A 169 -6.87 -8.23 7.63
CA LEU A 169 -5.62 -7.46 7.60
C LEU A 169 -4.46 -8.21 8.26
N LYS A 170 -4.72 -9.09 9.23
CA LYS A 170 -3.68 -9.88 9.89
C LYS A 170 -3.14 -10.94 8.95
N LYS A 171 -4.04 -11.69 8.30
CA LYS A 171 -3.66 -12.67 7.27
C LYS A 171 -2.92 -11.99 6.10
N LEU A 172 -3.38 -10.81 5.66
CA LEU A 172 -2.70 -10.03 4.61
C LEU A 172 -1.26 -9.68 5.03
N ALA A 173 -1.04 -9.24 6.26
CA ALA A 173 0.29 -8.88 6.77
C ALA A 173 1.27 -10.06 6.79
N GLU A 174 0.78 -11.31 6.85
CA GLU A 174 1.59 -12.53 6.86
C GLU A 174 1.98 -13.02 5.46
N ILE A 175 1.29 -12.55 4.41
CA ILE A 175 1.58 -12.97 3.04
C ILE A 175 2.95 -12.42 2.61
N LYS A 176 3.79 -13.32 2.15
CA LYS A 176 5.12 -13.05 1.61
C LYS A 176 5.28 -13.81 0.28
N LYS A 177 6.29 -13.40 -0.51
CA LYS A 177 6.63 -14.10 -1.75
C LYS A 177 6.96 -15.57 -1.50
#